data_be37f8dfe9a274201c8cf85c8c0e4e2e
#
_entry.id   be37f8dfe9a274201c8cf85c8c0e4e2e
#
_cell.length_a   1.000
_cell.length_b   1.000
_cell.length_c   1.000
_cell.angle_alpha   90.00
_cell.angle_beta   90.00
_cell.angle_gamma   90.00
#
_symmetry.space_group_name_H-M   'P 1'
#
loop_
_entity.id
_entity.type
_entity.pdbx_description
1 polymer ?
#
loop_
_entity_poly.entity_id
_entity_poly.type
_entity_poly.pdbx_seq_one_letter_code
_entity_poly.pdbx_strand_id
1 'polypeptide(L)'
;MGKYTSPVLIQLEGLITEISIIFKPLGINRFIKDNYQSIAPNFTQEFTNSVWRHFGEDLFSGGDDLNKLESFLLSQFSENQDLIAIEESLKLLEKGNEQTTIDTIAAKVGLNLKTFQRHFNKHMGCSPIEYRRICRFRNSLTSKLNSSELKNLTDITYEEGY
;
A
#
# COMPACT_ATOMS: atom_id res chain seq x y z
N MET A 1 0.34 5.60 7.68
CA MET A 1 -0.69 6.45 7.02
C MET A 1 -1.90 5.60 6.70
N GLY A 2 -3.09 6.07 7.02
CA GLY A 2 -4.35 5.45 6.60
C GLY A 2 -4.58 5.63 5.09
N LYS A 3 -5.64 5.01 4.57
CA LYS A 3 -6.06 5.22 3.18
C LYS A 3 -6.56 6.66 2.98
N TYR A 4 -6.18 7.27 1.89
CA TYR A 4 -6.75 8.56 1.49
C TYR A 4 -8.04 8.34 0.69
N THR A 5 -9.14 8.89 1.18
CA THR A 5 -10.46 8.88 0.53
C THR A 5 -10.83 10.25 -0.05
N SER A 6 -10.04 11.27 0.29
CA SER A 6 -10.15 12.64 -0.21
C SER A 6 -8.77 13.29 -0.26
N PRO A 7 -8.57 14.37 -1.04
CA PRO A 7 -7.34 15.14 -1.02
C PRO A 7 -7.03 15.63 0.41
N VAL A 8 -5.77 15.49 0.81
CA VAL A 8 -5.28 15.96 2.12
C VAL A 8 -4.21 17.01 1.85
N LEU A 9 -4.37 18.19 2.43
CA LEU A 9 -3.37 19.24 2.43
C LEU A 9 -2.47 19.06 3.64
N ILE A 10 -1.17 18.88 3.39
CA ILE A 10 -0.16 18.87 4.44
C ILE A 10 0.62 20.18 4.31
N GLN A 11 0.55 21.01 5.32
CA GLN A 11 1.30 22.24 5.39
C GLN A 11 2.49 22.05 6.31
N LEU A 12 3.68 22.26 5.79
CA LEU A 12 4.94 22.18 6.53
C LEU A 12 5.45 23.62 6.73
N GLU A 13 5.82 23.96 7.97
CA GLU A 13 6.31 25.28 8.33
C GLU A 13 7.74 25.20 8.89
N GLY A 14 8.60 26.12 8.47
CA GLY A 14 9.99 26.19 8.90
C GLY A 14 10.97 25.36 8.06
N LEU A 15 12.18 25.19 8.59
CA LEU A 15 13.21 24.36 7.96
C LEU A 15 12.95 22.89 8.32
N ILE A 16 12.61 22.09 7.32
CA ILE A 16 12.24 20.69 7.53
C ILE A 16 13.17 19.79 6.72
N THR A 17 13.66 18.75 7.36
CA THR A 17 14.32 17.61 6.72
C THR A 17 13.45 16.39 6.85
N GLU A 18 13.12 15.72 5.74
CA GLU A 18 12.27 14.53 5.70
C GLU A 18 13.00 13.38 5.00
N ILE A 19 12.92 12.19 5.57
CA ILE A 19 13.32 10.94 4.94
C ILE A 19 12.06 10.08 4.78
N SER A 20 11.68 9.83 3.54
CA SER A 20 10.50 9.04 3.21
C SER A 20 10.88 7.65 2.70
N ILE A 21 10.40 6.60 3.38
CA ILE A 21 10.55 5.21 2.96
C ILE A 21 9.21 4.75 2.39
N ILE A 22 9.17 4.50 1.07
CA ILE A 22 7.96 4.10 0.37
C ILE A 22 7.99 2.59 0.11
N PHE A 23 7.05 1.88 0.71
CA PHE A 23 6.89 0.44 0.50
C PHE A 23 5.92 0.14 -0.65
N LYS A 24 6.19 -0.93 -1.39
CA LYS A 24 5.18 -1.53 -2.27
C LYS A 24 4.00 -2.04 -1.44
N PRO A 25 2.82 -2.23 -2.05
CA PRO A 25 1.68 -2.82 -1.35
C PRO A 25 2.10 -4.07 -0.58
N LEU A 26 1.65 -4.19 0.66
CA LEU A 26 2.01 -5.26 1.61
C LEU A 26 3.47 -5.24 2.10
N GLY A 27 4.38 -4.51 1.46
CA GLY A 27 5.81 -4.51 1.81
C GLY A 27 6.10 -4.14 3.25
N ILE A 28 5.43 -3.13 3.80
CA ILE A 28 5.61 -2.67 5.17
C ILE A 28 5.31 -3.77 6.21
N ASN A 29 4.42 -4.72 5.89
CA ASN A 29 4.05 -5.83 6.78
C ASN A 29 5.20 -6.83 7.02
N ARG A 30 6.28 -6.74 6.25
CA ARG A 30 7.50 -7.53 6.45
C ARG A 30 8.40 -6.96 7.55
N PHE A 31 8.18 -5.70 7.91
CA PHE A 31 8.99 -4.94 8.87
C PHE A 31 8.22 -4.61 10.14
N ILE A 32 6.92 -4.39 10.03
CA ILE A 32 6.06 -3.92 11.10
C ILE A 32 4.85 -4.85 11.21
N LYS A 33 4.64 -5.42 12.39
CA LYS A 33 3.48 -6.25 12.70
C LYS A 33 2.38 -5.37 13.29
N ASP A 34 1.58 -4.75 12.43
CA ASP A 34 0.50 -3.87 12.87
C ASP A 34 -0.83 -4.23 12.19
N ASN A 35 -1.91 -3.69 12.73
CA ASN A 35 -3.25 -3.80 12.17
C ASN A 35 -3.61 -2.50 11.44
N TYR A 36 -3.37 -2.46 10.14
CA TYR A 36 -3.59 -1.25 9.34
C TYR A 36 -5.06 -0.86 9.19
N GLN A 37 -5.99 -1.76 9.51
CA GLN A 37 -7.42 -1.45 9.56
C GLN A 37 -7.75 -0.43 10.67
N SER A 38 -6.98 -0.38 11.74
CA SER A 38 -7.20 0.54 12.86
C SER A 38 -6.88 1.99 12.53
N ILE A 39 -6.10 2.24 11.45
CA ILE A 39 -5.74 3.60 11.03
C ILE A 39 -6.93 4.22 10.31
N ALA A 40 -7.44 5.32 10.86
CA ALA A 40 -8.57 6.04 10.27
C ALA A 40 -8.22 6.56 8.86
N PRO A 41 -9.21 6.63 7.94
CA PRO A 41 -9.00 7.24 6.63
C PRO A 41 -8.52 8.70 6.75
N ASN A 42 -7.62 9.12 5.86
CA ASN A 42 -7.05 10.47 5.81
C ASN A 42 -6.25 10.89 7.05
N PHE A 43 -5.89 9.94 7.90
CA PHE A 43 -5.06 10.21 9.08
C PHE A 43 -3.68 9.58 8.94
N THR A 44 -2.72 10.21 9.59
CA THR A 44 -1.41 9.65 9.91
C THR A 44 -1.45 9.16 11.36
N GLN A 45 -0.81 8.05 11.61
CA GLN A 45 -0.61 7.54 12.95
C GLN A 45 0.87 7.61 13.29
N GLU A 46 1.19 8.15 14.44
CA GLU A 46 2.56 8.12 14.94
C GLU A 46 2.99 6.67 15.17
N PHE A 47 4.18 6.34 14.70
CA PHE A 47 4.75 5.03 14.88
C PHE A 47 5.61 5.03 16.14
N THR A 48 5.10 4.43 17.22
CA THR A 48 5.69 4.51 18.58
C THR A 48 6.71 3.42 18.89
N ASN A 49 7.11 2.60 17.89
CA ASN A 49 8.11 1.55 18.11
C ASN A 49 9.47 2.17 18.50
N SER A 50 9.97 1.84 19.67
CA SER A 50 11.20 2.42 20.24
C SER A 50 12.45 2.14 19.39
N VAL A 51 12.54 0.96 18.78
CA VAL A 51 13.69 0.56 17.94
C VAL A 51 13.76 1.44 16.69
N TRP A 52 12.62 1.66 16.03
CA TRP A 52 12.54 2.52 14.86
C TRP A 52 12.75 3.98 15.19
N ARG A 53 12.23 4.44 16.33
CA ARG A 53 12.43 5.82 16.80
C ARG A 53 13.92 6.09 17.03
N HIS A 54 14.60 5.21 17.78
CA HIS A 54 16.02 5.37 18.08
C HIS A 54 16.88 5.34 16.81
N PHE A 55 16.56 4.44 15.89
CA PHE A 55 17.22 4.42 14.56
C PHE A 55 16.99 5.72 13.79
N GLY A 56 15.77 6.27 13.78
CA GLY A 56 15.46 7.54 13.14
C GLY A 56 16.29 8.69 13.73
N GLU A 57 16.39 8.78 15.05
CA GLU A 57 17.21 9.77 15.75
C GLU A 57 18.70 9.67 15.36
N ASP A 58 19.23 8.45 15.29
CA ASP A 58 20.63 8.20 14.84
C ASP A 58 20.82 8.59 13.36
N LEU A 59 19.87 8.25 12.49
CA LEU A 59 19.92 8.58 11.07
C LEU A 59 19.96 10.09 10.83
N PHE A 60 19.13 10.86 11.55
CA PHE A 60 19.10 12.32 11.44
C PHE A 60 20.34 12.99 12.05
N SER A 61 20.98 12.40 13.05
CA SER A 61 22.18 12.96 13.69
C SER A 61 23.48 12.65 12.93
N GLY A 62 23.52 11.55 12.17
CA GLY A 62 24.72 11.02 11.51
C GLY A 62 24.88 11.37 10.03
N GLY A 63 23.93 12.07 9.42
CA GLY A 63 23.88 12.32 7.97
C GLY A 63 23.28 11.18 7.16
N ASP A 64 23.07 11.43 5.85
CA ASP A 64 22.41 10.52 4.90
C ASP A 64 23.24 9.25 4.66
N ASP A 65 23.03 8.22 5.47
CA ASP A 65 23.71 6.94 5.31
C ASP A 65 22.70 5.86 4.85
N LEU A 66 22.57 5.71 3.53
CA LEU A 66 21.72 4.70 2.91
C LEU A 66 22.13 3.28 3.30
N ASN A 67 23.41 3.02 3.59
CA ASN A 67 23.88 1.70 4.00
C ASN A 67 23.40 1.36 5.42
N LYS A 68 23.36 2.36 6.32
CA LYS A 68 22.75 2.20 7.65
C LYS A 68 21.28 1.88 7.55
N LEU A 69 20.55 2.62 6.68
CA LEU A 69 19.12 2.37 6.46
C LEU A 69 18.86 0.97 5.93
N GLU A 70 19.62 0.53 4.92
CA GLU A 70 19.49 -0.82 4.36
C GLU A 70 19.77 -1.89 5.42
N SER A 71 20.86 -1.75 6.15
CA SER A 71 21.25 -2.69 7.22
C SER A 71 20.18 -2.77 8.32
N PHE A 72 19.62 -1.63 8.71
CA PHE A 72 18.53 -1.58 9.65
C PHE A 72 17.28 -2.28 9.12
N LEU A 73 16.85 -1.97 7.89
CA LEU A 73 15.70 -2.61 7.27
C LEU A 73 15.88 -4.12 7.18
N LEU A 74 17.07 -4.60 6.77
CA LEU A 74 17.37 -6.03 6.73
C LEU A 74 17.24 -6.67 8.11
N SER A 75 17.70 -5.99 9.17
CA SER A 75 17.58 -6.51 10.56
C SER A 75 16.13 -6.60 11.05
N GLN A 76 15.23 -5.76 10.54
CA GLN A 76 13.82 -5.74 10.89
C GLN A 76 12.97 -6.65 9.99
N PHE A 77 13.53 -7.14 8.88
CA PHE A 77 12.80 -7.97 7.93
C PHE A 77 12.37 -9.30 8.55
N SER A 78 11.12 -9.66 8.39
CA SER A 78 10.58 -10.94 8.82
C SER A 78 9.72 -11.57 7.74
N GLU A 79 9.92 -12.86 7.49
CA GLU A 79 8.99 -13.63 6.70
C GLU A 79 7.71 -13.88 7.48
N ASN A 80 6.59 -13.72 6.82
CA ASN A 80 5.28 -13.94 7.40
C ASN A 80 4.43 -14.77 6.43
N GLN A 81 4.18 -16.01 6.78
CA GLN A 81 3.40 -16.96 5.98
C GLN A 81 1.95 -16.49 5.79
N ASP A 82 1.40 -15.75 6.75
CA ASP A 82 0.03 -15.21 6.66
C ASP A 82 -0.15 -14.22 5.51
N LEU A 83 0.95 -13.67 4.99
CA LEU A 83 0.92 -12.70 3.89
C LEU A 83 0.86 -13.37 2.51
N ILE A 84 1.22 -14.64 2.37
CA ILE A 84 1.33 -15.32 1.06
C ILE A 84 0.01 -15.23 0.29
N ALA A 85 -1.09 -15.63 0.92
CA ALA A 85 -2.41 -15.61 0.29
C ALA A 85 -2.84 -14.18 -0.11
N ILE A 86 -2.48 -13.18 0.71
CA ILE A 86 -2.78 -11.77 0.41
C ILE A 86 -1.90 -11.29 -0.74
N GLU A 87 -0.61 -11.62 -0.75
CA GLU A 87 0.33 -11.25 -1.82
C GLU A 87 -0.08 -11.84 -3.18
N GLU A 88 -0.52 -13.09 -3.22
CA GLU A 88 -1.07 -13.71 -4.43
C GLU A 88 -2.36 -13.01 -4.88
N SER A 89 -3.23 -12.67 -3.92
CA SER A 89 -4.48 -11.97 -4.23
C SER A 89 -4.25 -10.57 -4.80
N LEU A 90 -3.21 -9.84 -4.38
CA LEU A 90 -2.86 -8.54 -4.96
C LEU A 90 -2.57 -8.66 -6.45
N LYS A 91 -1.79 -9.66 -6.87
CA LYS A 91 -1.49 -9.92 -8.29
C LYS A 91 -2.75 -10.21 -9.10
N LEU A 92 -3.72 -10.93 -8.49
CA LEU A 92 -5.00 -11.22 -9.14
C LEU A 92 -5.90 -9.97 -9.22
N LEU A 93 -5.88 -9.12 -8.20
CA LEU A 93 -6.64 -7.87 -8.16
C LEU A 93 -6.09 -6.82 -9.14
N GLU A 94 -4.77 -6.75 -9.31
CA GLU A 94 -4.10 -5.82 -10.23
C GLU A 94 -4.30 -6.19 -11.70
N LYS A 95 -4.29 -7.51 -12.02
CA LYS A 95 -4.43 -8.03 -13.39
C LYS A 95 -5.87 -8.41 -13.74
N GLY A 96 -6.75 -8.50 -12.75
CA GLY A 96 -8.09 -9.05 -12.92
C GLY A 96 -8.96 -8.16 -13.79
N ASN A 97 -9.62 -8.79 -14.77
CA ASN A 97 -10.74 -8.21 -15.50
C ASN A 97 -11.98 -8.15 -14.59
N GLU A 98 -13.01 -7.43 -15.01
CA GLU A 98 -14.27 -7.26 -14.27
C GLU A 98 -14.98 -8.58 -13.93
N GLN A 99 -14.77 -9.63 -14.74
CA GLN A 99 -15.41 -10.93 -14.59
C GLN A 99 -14.87 -11.72 -13.37
N THR A 100 -13.71 -11.36 -12.83
CA THR A 100 -13.15 -12.05 -11.67
C THR A 100 -13.73 -11.47 -10.37
N THR A 101 -14.63 -12.19 -9.74
CA THR A 101 -15.26 -11.79 -8.47
C THR A 101 -14.27 -11.90 -7.29
N ILE A 102 -14.55 -11.17 -6.21
CA ILE A 102 -13.74 -11.26 -4.97
C ILE A 102 -13.81 -12.66 -4.37
N ASP A 103 -14.95 -13.32 -4.49
CA ASP A 103 -15.14 -14.70 -4.03
C ASP A 103 -14.25 -15.68 -4.83
N THR A 104 -14.19 -15.51 -6.14
CA THR A 104 -13.28 -16.30 -6.99
C THR A 104 -11.81 -16.10 -6.62
N ILE A 105 -11.42 -14.87 -6.26
CA ILE A 105 -10.04 -14.58 -5.82
C ILE A 105 -9.78 -15.26 -4.47
N ALA A 106 -10.71 -15.14 -3.52
CA ALA A 106 -10.60 -15.79 -2.22
C ALA A 106 -10.41 -17.31 -2.37
N ALA A 107 -11.24 -17.96 -3.21
CA ALA A 107 -11.14 -19.38 -3.49
C ALA A 107 -9.78 -19.76 -4.12
N LYS A 108 -9.27 -18.95 -5.06
CA LYS A 108 -7.97 -19.20 -5.70
C LYS A 108 -6.79 -19.15 -4.73
N VAL A 109 -6.86 -18.30 -3.69
CA VAL A 109 -5.82 -18.25 -2.65
C VAL A 109 -6.11 -19.18 -1.46
N GLY A 110 -7.07 -20.10 -1.61
CA GLY A 110 -7.37 -21.14 -0.61
C GLY A 110 -8.13 -20.64 0.63
N LEU A 111 -8.80 -19.49 0.55
CA LEU A 111 -9.53 -18.89 1.67
C LEU A 111 -11.03 -18.79 1.37
N ASN A 112 -11.87 -18.94 2.39
CA ASN A 112 -13.26 -18.50 2.26
C ASN A 112 -13.35 -16.97 2.24
N LEU A 113 -14.40 -16.43 1.60
CA LEU A 113 -14.58 -15.00 1.38
C LEU A 113 -14.46 -14.17 2.67
N LYS A 114 -15.08 -14.60 3.77
CA LYS A 114 -15.07 -13.87 5.05
C LYS A 114 -13.67 -13.80 5.66
N THR A 115 -12.93 -14.90 5.64
CA THR A 115 -11.54 -14.96 6.13
C THR A 115 -10.64 -14.11 5.26
N PHE A 116 -10.78 -14.22 3.93
CA PHE A 116 -10.02 -13.41 2.98
C PHE A 116 -10.23 -11.91 3.21
N GLN A 117 -11.47 -11.44 3.27
CA GLN A 117 -11.78 -10.03 3.52
C GLN A 117 -11.20 -9.54 4.84
N ARG A 118 -11.31 -10.32 5.91
CA ARG A 118 -10.75 -9.97 7.23
C ARG A 118 -9.23 -9.84 7.18
N HIS A 119 -8.52 -10.80 6.59
CA HIS A 119 -7.06 -10.77 6.46
C HIS A 119 -6.61 -9.62 5.56
N PHE A 120 -7.29 -9.44 4.44
CA PHE A 120 -6.99 -8.36 3.52
C PHE A 120 -7.13 -6.98 4.21
N ASN A 121 -8.25 -6.74 4.88
CA ASN A 121 -8.48 -5.50 5.63
C ASN A 121 -7.42 -5.28 6.73
N LYS A 122 -7.08 -6.33 7.48
CA LYS A 122 -6.06 -6.27 8.53
C LYS A 122 -4.71 -5.79 7.99
N HIS A 123 -4.27 -6.35 6.88
CA HIS A 123 -2.91 -6.13 6.34
C HIS A 123 -2.82 -4.98 5.36
N MET A 124 -3.91 -4.63 4.67
CA MET A 124 -3.94 -3.57 3.65
C MET A 124 -4.64 -2.29 4.13
N GLY A 125 -5.37 -2.34 5.24
CA GLY A 125 -6.13 -1.19 5.74
C GLY A 125 -7.35 -0.82 4.89
N CYS A 126 -7.66 -1.58 3.84
CA CYS A 126 -8.80 -1.36 2.95
C CYS A 126 -9.39 -2.69 2.49
N SER A 127 -10.62 -2.67 1.95
CA SER A 127 -11.24 -3.87 1.40
C SER A 127 -10.63 -4.27 0.04
N PRO A 128 -10.74 -5.56 -0.36
CA PRO A 128 -10.30 -6.01 -1.68
C PRO A 128 -10.97 -5.22 -2.84
N ILE A 129 -12.23 -4.83 -2.67
CA ILE A 129 -12.96 -4.04 -3.67
C ILE A 129 -12.37 -2.64 -3.78
N GLU A 130 -12.10 -1.97 -2.65
CA GLU A 130 -11.46 -0.65 -2.64
C GLU A 130 -10.08 -0.71 -3.27
N TYR A 131 -9.27 -1.74 -2.94
CA TYR A 131 -7.96 -1.93 -3.54
C TYR A 131 -8.05 -2.08 -5.06
N ARG A 132 -8.99 -2.89 -5.57
CA ARG A 132 -9.23 -3.05 -7.01
C ARG A 132 -9.56 -1.71 -7.68
N ARG A 133 -10.40 -0.88 -7.04
CA ARG A 133 -10.71 0.47 -7.56
C ARG A 133 -9.47 1.36 -7.63
N ILE A 134 -8.61 1.29 -6.62
CA ILE A 134 -7.34 2.03 -6.62
C ILE A 134 -6.43 1.56 -7.77
N CYS A 135 -6.32 0.24 -7.99
CA CYS A 135 -5.53 -0.31 -9.10
C CYS A 135 -6.05 0.17 -10.46
N ARG A 136 -7.37 0.10 -10.70
CA ARG A 136 -7.96 0.61 -11.94
C ARG A 136 -7.67 2.10 -12.14
N PHE A 137 -7.90 2.91 -11.11
CA PHE A 137 -7.59 4.34 -11.19
C PHE A 137 -6.13 4.60 -11.55
N ARG A 138 -5.20 3.87 -10.93
CA ARG A 138 -3.76 3.98 -11.25
C ARG A 138 -3.46 3.57 -12.67
N ASN A 139 -4.05 2.49 -13.15
CA ASN A 139 -3.89 2.04 -14.53
C ASN A 139 -4.41 3.09 -15.51
N SER A 140 -5.62 3.62 -15.29
CA SER A 140 -6.19 4.71 -16.11
C SER A 140 -5.29 5.94 -16.14
N LEU A 141 -4.74 6.32 -14.98
CA LEU A 141 -3.81 7.45 -14.90
C LEU A 141 -2.51 7.18 -15.67
N THR A 142 -1.94 5.98 -15.51
CA THR A 142 -0.72 5.56 -16.24
C THR A 142 -0.96 5.51 -17.74
N SER A 143 -2.10 4.95 -18.17
CA SER A 143 -2.49 4.91 -19.57
C SER A 143 -2.61 6.32 -20.15
N LYS A 144 -3.19 7.25 -19.41
CA LYS A 144 -3.30 8.64 -19.82
C LYS A 144 -1.95 9.35 -19.92
N LEU A 145 -1.05 9.14 -18.97
CA LEU A 145 0.26 9.76 -18.96
C LEU A 145 1.19 9.22 -20.06
N ASN A 146 1.02 7.95 -20.43
CA ASN A 146 1.84 7.29 -21.45
C ASN A 146 1.26 7.41 -22.86
N SER A 147 0.00 7.82 -23.02
CA SER A 147 -0.58 8.06 -24.33
C SER A 147 -0.06 9.38 -24.90
N SER A 148 0.66 9.31 -26.00
CA SER A 148 1.10 10.48 -26.79
C SER A 148 -0.05 11.20 -27.49
N GLU A 149 -1.22 10.59 -27.56
CA GLU A 149 -2.46 11.17 -28.07
C GLU A 149 -3.37 11.57 -26.90
N LEU A 150 -4.08 12.68 -27.08
CA LEU A 150 -5.12 13.15 -26.17
C LEU A 150 -6.31 12.17 -26.14
N LYS A 151 -6.12 10.97 -25.59
CA LYS A 151 -7.27 10.08 -25.31
C LYS A 151 -8.22 10.81 -24.37
N ASN A 152 -9.48 10.86 -24.75
CA ASN A 152 -10.52 11.41 -23.87
C ASN A 152 -10.65 10.54 -22.62
N LEU A 153 -10.95 11.16 -21.47
CA LEU A 153 -11.18 10.42 -20.23
C LEU A 153 -12.26 9.34 -20.39
N THR A 154 -13.22 9.57 -21.26
CA THR A 154 -14.30 8.62 -21.58
C THR A 154 -13.76 7.35 -22.22
N ASP A 155 -12.82 7.44 -23.16
CA ASP A 155 -12.25 6.26 -23.83
C ASP A 155 -11.43 5.43 -22.82
N ILE A 156 -10.69 6.09 -21.93
CA ILE A 156 -9.93 5.43 -20.87
C ILE A 156 -10.85 4.73 -19.87
N THR A 157 -11.97 5.35 -19.51
CA THR A 157 -12.94 4.73 -18.59
C THR A 157 -13.56 3.48 -19.18
N TYR A 158 -13.88 3.46 -20.47
CA TYR A 158 -14.38 2.26 -21.16
C TYR A 158 -13.32 1.15 -21.26
N GLU A 159 -12.05 1.48 -21.53
CA GLU A 159 -10.94 0.50 -21.62
C GLU A 159 -10.65 -0.14 -20.26
N GLU A 160 -10.78 0.61 -19.16
CA GLU A 160 -10.46 0.15 -17.80
C GLU A 160 -11.70 -0.35 -17.02
N GLY A 161 -12.90 -0.39 -17.65
CA GLY A 161 -14.10 -0.96 -17.07
C GLY A 161 -14.73 -0.14 -15.93
N TYR A 162 -14.86 1.16 -16.15
CA TYR A 162 -15.65 2.04 -15.27
C TYR A 162 -17.06 2.23 -15.80
#